data_71085034c550d5cac3f07dca6e8b9505
#
_entry.id   71085034c550d5cac3f07dca6e8b9505
#
_cell.length_a   1.000
_cell.length_b   1.000
_cell.length_c   1.000
_cell.angle_alpha   90.00
_cell.angle_beta   90.00
_cell.angle_gamma   90.00
#
_symmetry.space_group_name_H-M   'P 1'
#
loop_
_entity.id
_entity.type
_entity.pdbx_description
1 polymer ?
#
loop_
_entity_poly.entity_id
_entity_poly.type
_entity_poly.pdbx_seq_one_letter_code
_entity_poly.pdbx_strand_id
1 'polypeptide(L)'
;MSAHALRAGRLELADIVRAHAGQLTGLSGTQRRVVQAITACRTAALGGHRRACAQCGHQEIAYNSCRDRHCPKCQGLEAARWMDAQQRDLLPVPYFHVVFTVPAELHALFLAAPKATYSLLFAAVAETLTQVALRRLGAQIAVTAILHTWTQLLLFHPHIHCIVPGGGLDPGHTHWIAARADFFLPVRILAEVFRGKLLAKLETAIDRATIPARRDDDPHDRLTRAAAKRWVVYCKPPFAGPEQVLAYLARYTHRIALSNDRLIALHEGQVTFRWKDRTHGNAPRVATLEAEAFLRRFLLHVLPRRFVRIRHYGWLANTARKRLLPTVREVLTPAAPVAQTPAPGEPDTWEITLFRLTGKDVTRCPCCGAAGFLIVEALPARAELRHFHWRGRSP
;
A
#
# COMPACT_ATOMS: atom_id res chain seq x y z
N MET A 1 26.70 26.41 14.83
CA MET A 1 26.89 25.04 15.37
C MET A 1 25.83 24.85 16.46
N SER A 2 24.74 24.22 16.18
CA SER A 2 23.74 23.86 17.20
C SER A 2 23.30 22.42 16.91
N ALA A 3 23.89 21.48 17.66
CA ALA A 3 23.49 20.10 17.69
C ALA A 3 22.10 20.05 18.35
N HIS A 4 21.05 19.93 17.54
CA HIS A 4 19.77 19.50 18.06
C HIS A 4 19.95 18.08 18.60
N ALA A 5 20.06 17.97 19.92
CA ALA A 5 19.98 16.72 20.65
C ALA A 5 18.74 15.97 20.16
N LEU A 6 18.95 14.89 19.40
CA LEU A 6 17.91 13.95 19.01
C LEU A 6 17.26 13.47 20.32
N ARG A 7 15.99 13.76 20.52
CA ARG A 7 15.18 13.15 21.58
C ARG A 7 15.46 11.65 21.53
N ALA A 8 15.61 11.02 22.70
CA ALA A 8 15.77 9.57 22.87
C ALA A 8 14.52 8.84 22.35
N GLY A 9 14.33 8.81 21.04
CA GLY A 9 13.20 8.27 20.29
C GLY A 9 13.73 7.57 19.04
N ARG A 10 13.01 6.56 18.64
CA ARG A 10 13.30 5.76 17.46
C ARG A 10 13.37 6.66 16.19
N LEU A 11 14.40 6.47 15.35
CA LEU A 11 14.56 7.19 14.08
C LEU A 11 13.35 7.03 13.18
N GLU A 12 12.86 8.14 12.62
CA GLU A 12 11.73 8.18 11.72
C GLU A 12 12.12 8.70 10.34
N LEU A 13 11.36 8.31 9.31
CA LEU A 13 11.52 8.87 7.96
C LEU A 13 11.43 10.42 7.98
N ALA A 14 10.60 10.97 8.84
CA ALA A 14 10.45 12.43 8.98
C ALA A 14 11.76 13.12 9.40
N ASP A 15 12.59 12.47 10.21
CA ASP A 15 13.88 13.02 10.65
C ASP A 15 14.87 13.10 9.49
N ILE A 16 14.93 12.04 8.68
CA ILE A 16 15.77 11.98 7.48
C ILE A 16 15.31 13.04 6.46
N VAL A 17 13.99 13.16 6.24
CA VAL A 17 13.41 14.16 5.34
C VAL A 17 13.73 15.58 5.80
N ARG A 18 13.59 15.88 7.11
CA ARG A 18 13.90 17.21 7.66
C ARG A 18 15.38 17.58 7.49
N ALA A 19 16.27 16.61 7.70
CA ALA A 19 17.71 16.83 7.63
C ALA A 19 18.23 16.99 6.19
N HIS A 20 17.69 16.22 5.24
CA HIS A 20 18.31 16.06 3.93
C HIS A 20 17.44 16.39 2.71
N ALA A 21 16.12 16.57 2.85
CA ALA A 21 15.27 16.83 1.67
C ALA A 21 15.55 18.17 0.99
N GLY A 22 16.14 19.14 1.68
CA GLY A 22 16.55 20.42 1.11
C GLY A 22 17.62 20.31 0.02
N GLN A 23 18.36 19.22 -0.02
CA GLN A 23 19.43 18.94 -1.00
C GLN A 23 18.87 18.32 -2.30
N LEU A 24 17.63 17.81 -2.28
CA LEU A 24 17.04 17.13 -3.42
C LEU A 24 16.61 18.12 -4.51
N THR A 25 17.10 17.95 -5.72
CA THR A 25 16.72 18.70 -6.91
C THR A 25 15.84 17.85 -7.84
N GLY A 26 15.14 18.48 -8.80
CA GLY A 26 14.36 17.78 -9.82
C GLY A 26 13.09 17.08 -9.33
N LEU A 27 12.59 17.38 -8.14
CA LEU A 27 11.37 16.77 -7.61
C LEU A 27 10.12 17.26 -8.35
N SER A 28 9.23 16.33 -8.68
CA SER A 28 7.90 16.66 -9.19
C SER A 28 7.05 17.38 -8.13
N GLY A 29 6.01 18.10 -8.56
CA GLY A 29 5.07 18.76 -7.63
C GLY A 29 4.42 17.78 -6.63
N THR A 30 4.17 16.54 -7.05
CA THR A 30 3.62 15.50 -6.15
C THR A 30 4.66 15.06 -5.11
N GLN A 31 5.92 14.88 -5.50
CA GLN A 31 7.00 14.52 -4.58
C GLN A 31 7.27 15.64 -3.57
N ARG A 32 7.34 16.90 -4.01
CA ARG A 32 7.47 18.08 -3.13
C ARG A 32 6.37 18.12 -2.06
N ARG A 33 5.11 17.93 -2.49
CA ARG A 33 3.97 17.88 -1.56
C ARG A 33 4.11 16.76 -0.51
N VAL A 34 4.57 15.57 -0.89
CA VAL A 34 4.80 14.44 0.02
C VAL A 34 5.91 14.76 1.01
N VAL A 35 7.03 15.33 0.55
CA VAL A 35 8.12 15.81 1.41
C VAL A 35 7.60 16.80 2.43
N GLN A 36 6.86 17.85 2.02
CA GLN A 36 6.27 18.84 2.92
C GLN A 36 5.32 18.19 3.93
N ALA A 37 4.45 17.28 3.49
CA ALA A 37 3.51 16.58 4.36
C ALA A 37 4.24 15.75 5.45
N ILE A 38 5.28 15.00 5.08
CA ILE A 38 6.06 14.20 6.02
C ILE A 38 6.84 15.11 6.99
N THR A 39 7.47 16.17 6.50
CA THR A 39 8.19 17.16 7.32
C THR A 39 7.29 17.77 8.39
N ALA A 40 6.08 18.17 8.01
CA ALA A 40 5.12 18.84 8.89
C ALA A 40 4.33 17.87 9.79
N CYS A 41 4.38 16.57 9.53
CA CYS A 41 3.55 15.59 10.23
C CYS A 41 3.81 15.57 11.73
N ARG A 42 2.75 15.78 12.52
CA ARG A 42 2.77 15.82 13.99
C ARG A 42 3.77 16.84 14.53
N THR A 43 3.76 18.02 13.97
CA THR A 43 4.50 19.19 14.44
C THR A 43 3.55 20.39 14.56
N ALA A 44 4.01 21.46 15.21
CA ALA A 44 3.29 22.73 15.33
C ALA A 44 2.87 23.34 13.97
N ALA A 45 3.57 22.91 12.88
CA ALA A 45 3.25 23.33 11.52
C ALA A 45 1.82 23.03 11.08
N LEU A 46 1.29 21.89 11.50
CA LEU A 46 -0.08 21.46 11.19
C LEU A 46 -1.08 21.88 12.27
N GLY A 47 -0.64 22.64 13.29
CA GLY A 47 -1.46 22.94 14.46
C GLY A 47 -1.76 21.70 15.29
N GLY A 48 -2.73 21.81 16.18
CA GLY A 48 -3.10 20.74 17.08
C GLY A 48 -4.04 21.23 18.16
N HIS A 49 -3.96 20.60 19.31
CA HIS A 49 -4.68 21.04 20.49
C HIS A 49 -3.89 20.70 21.75
N ARG A 50 -4.01 21.55 22.76
CA ARG A 50 -3.57 21.27 24.11
C ARG A 50 -4.74 20.62 24.86
N ARG A 51 -4.47 19.52 25.51
CA ARG A 51 -5.45 18.82 26.32
C ARG A 51 -4.98 18.69 27.75
N ALA A 52 -5.88 18.74 28.68
CA ALA A 52 -5.62 18.60 30.11
C ALA A 52 -6.42 17.44 30.69
N CYS A 53 -5.80 16.67 31.57
CA CYS A 53 -6.51 15.66 32.33
C CYS A 53 -7.52 16.32 33.29
N ALA A 54 -8.76 15.87 33.22
CA ALA A 54 -9.82 16.43 34.08
C ALA A 54 -9.56 16.16 35.58
N GLN A 55 -8.80 15.12 35.92
CA GLN A 55 -8.57 14.73 37.32
C GLN A 55 -7.31 15.37 37.93
N CYS A 56 -6.15 15.31 37.25
CA CYS A 56 -4.89 15.76 37.83
C CYS A 56 -4.28 17.00 37.17
N GLY A 57 -4.96 17.58 36.17
CA GLY A 57 -4.49 18.76 35.45
C GLY A 57 -3.27 18.54 34.53
N HIS A 58 -2.76 17.32 34.42
CA HIS A 58 -1.64 17.01 33.49
C HIS A 58 -1.96 17.48 32.08
N GLN A 59 -1.06 18.25 31.48
CA GLN A 59 -1.25 18.81 30.14
C GLN A 59 -0.32 18.15 29.13
N GLU A 60 -0.83 17.93 27.93
CA GLU A 60 -0.06 17.49 26.78
C GLU A 60 -0.53 18.13 25.47
N ILE A 61 0.37 18.20 24.49
CA ILE A 61 0.06 18.73 23.17
C ILE A 61 -0.10 17.57 22.19
N ALA A 62 -1.24 17.51 21.50
CA ALA A 62 -1.52 16.60 20.42
C ALA A 62 -1.50 17.36 19.09
N TYR A 63 -0.40 17.21 18.32
CA TYR A 63 -0.27 17.81 17.01
C TYR A 63 -1.00 17.02 15.92
N ASN A 64 -1.57 17.73 14.94
CA ASN A 64 -2.29 17.15 13.82
C ASN A 64 -1.38 16.30 12.92
N SER A 65 -1.95 15.25 12.35
CA SER A 65 -1.29 14.37 11.38
C SER A 65 -1.43 14.89 9.96
N CYS A 66 -0.45 14.60 9.08
CA CYS A 66 -0.50 15.04 7.68
C CYS A 66 -1.52 14.27 6.82
N ARG A 67 -2.00 13.12 7.27
CA ARG A 67 -2.90 12.20 6.55
C ARG A 67 -2.42 11.81 5.16
N ASP A 68 -1.12 11.98 4.86
CA ASP A 68 -0.57 11.56 3.58
C ASP A 68 -0.30 10.06 3.57
N ARG A 69 -0.70 9.39 2.48
CA ARG A 69 -0.56 7.94 2.32
C ARG A 69 0.89 7.44 2.27
N HIS A 70 1.87 8.34 2.04
CA HIS A 70 3.29 8.02 2.01
C HIS A 70 3.97 8.22 3.37
N CYS A 71 3.26 8.81 4.34
CA CYS A 71 3.78 9.03 5.68
C CYS A 71 3.68 7.76 6.53
N PRO A 72 4.78 7.14 6.98
CA PRO A 72 4.73 5.92 7.78
C PRO A 72 3.95 6.05 9.09
N LYS A 73 3.93 7.24 9.69
CA LYS A 73 3.15 7.52 10.91
C LYS A 73 1.64 7.48 10.67
N CYS A 74 1.18 7.98 9.51
CA CYS A 74 -0.24 8.09 9.21
C CYS A 74 -0.83 6.78 8.68
N GLN A 75 -0.02 5.90 8.10
CA GLN A 75 -0.48 4.68 7.46
C GLN A 75 -1.02 3.61 8.43
N GLY A 76 -0.53 3.57 9.68
CA GLY A 76 -0.89 2.50 10.62
C GLY A 76 -2.39 2.44 10.90
N LEU A 77 -3.01 3.58 11.24
CA LEU A 77 -4.43 3.65 11.55
C LEU A 77 -5.32 3.37 10.31
N GLU A 78 -4.95 3.91 9.15
CA GLU A 78 -5.68 3.65 7.91
C GLU A 78 -5.57 2.17 7.48
N ALA A 79 -4.42 1.53 7.74
CA ALA A 79 -4.23 0.11 7.53
C ALA A 79 -5.18 -0.73 8.38
N ALA A 80 -5.29 -0.41 9.66
CA ALA A 80 -6.15 -1.15 10.58
C ALA A 80 -7.63 -1.01 10.20
N ARG A 81 -8.11 0.21 9.93
CA ARG A 81 -9.48 0.45 9.48
C ARG A 81 -9.82 -0.30 8.19
N TRP A 82 -8.88 -0.32 7.25
CA TRP A 82 -9.07 -1.07 6.02
C TRP A 82 -9.15 -2.58 6.29
N MET A 83 -8.30 -3.08 7.20
CA MET A 83 -8.34 -4.50 7.60
C MET A 83 -9.66 -4.87 8.22
N ASP A 84 -10.16 -4.08 9.17
CA ASP A 84 -11.45 -4.31 9.81
C ASP A 84 -12.60 -4.32 8.78
N ALA A 85 -12.50 -3.46 7.75
CA ALA A 85 -13.47 -3.47 6.65
C ALA A 85 -13.36 -4.74 5.78
N GLN A 86 -12.14 -5.20 5.49
CA GLN A 86 -11.94 -6.42 4.70
C GLN A 86 -12.34 -7.69 5.47
N GLN A 87 -12.14 -7.71 6.80
CA GLN A 87 -12.53 -8.85 7.64
C GLN A 87 -14.02 -9.16 7.53
N ARG A 88 -14.84 -8.13 7.43
CA ARG A 88 -16.30 -8.28 7.23
C ARG A 88 -16.67 -8.90 5.88
N ASP A 89 -15.81 -8.82 4.88
CA ASP A 89 -16.04 -9.34 3.54
C ASP A 89 -15.43 -10.72 3.29
N LEU A 90 -14.68 -11.24 4.27
CA LEU A 90 -14.09 -12.56 4.13
C LEU A 90 -15.17 -13.65 4.03
N LEU A 91 -14.84 -14.62 3.20
CA LEU A 91 -15.62 -15.82 3.02
C LEU A 91 -14.93 -17.02 3.70
N PRO A 92 -15.65 -18.04 4.13
CA PRO A 92 -15.08 -19.26 4.72
C PRO A 92 -14.52 -20.20 3.64
N VAL A 93 -13.64 -19.66 2.78
CA VAL A 93 -12.97 -20.40 1.69
C VAL A 93 -11.47 -20.15 1.74
N PRO A 94 -10.64 -21.05 1.16
CA PRO A 94 -9.22 -20.79 0.98
C PRO A 94 -8.99 -19.53 0.13
N TYR A 95 -7.87 -18.83 0.35
CA TYR A 95 -7.49 -17.67 -0.45
C TYR A 95 -6.12 -17.85 -1.07
N PHE A 96 -5.99 -17.55 -2.34
CA PHE A 96 -4.73 -17.61 -3.07
C PHE A 96 -4.11 -16.21 -3.19
N HIS A 97 -2.79 -16.18 -3.09
CA HIS A 97 -2.00 -14.98 -3.32
C HIS A 97 -1.28 -15.10 -4.65
N VAL A 98 -1.68 -14.27 -5.61
CA VAL A 98 -1.08 -14.24 -6.95
C VAL A 98 -0.33 -12.93 -7.15
N VAL A 99 0.90 -12.98 -7.67
CA VAL A 99 1.73 -11.79 -7.92
C VAL A 99 2.09 -11.71 -9.39
N PHE A 100 1.81 -10.56 -10.00
CA PHE A 100 2.16 -10.22 -11.37
C PHE A 100 3.27 -9.19 -11.38
N THR A 101 4.42 -9.52 -11.97
CA THR A 101 5.61 -8.67 -11.98
C THR A 101 5.85 -8.09 -13.36
N VAL A 102 6.17 -6.80 -13.42
CA VAL A 102 6.55 -6.10 -14.65
C VAL A 102 8.06 -6.28 -14.89
N PRO A 103 8.50 -6.71 -16.10
CA PRO A 103 9.92 -6.80 -16.46
C PRO A 103 10.62 -5.43 -16.40
N ALA A 104 11.92 -5.45 -16.09
CA ALA A 104 12.72 -4.23 -15.93
C ALA A 104 12.78 -3.36 -17.20
N GLU A 105 12.72 -3.99 -18.38
CA GLU A 105 12.69 -3.34 -19.70
C GLU A 105 11.57 -2.29 -19.81
N LEU A 106 10.45 -2.50 -19.12
CA LEU A 106 9.29 -1.60 -19.13
C LEU A 106 9.32 -0.53 -18.05
N HIS A 107 10.25 -0.58 -17.08
CA HIS A 107 10.24 0.33 -15.93
C HIS A 107 10.29 1.80 -16.33
N ALA A 108 11.02 2.15 -17.41
CA ALA A 108 11.10 3.52 -17.89
C ALA A 108 9.74 4.07 -18.36
N LEU A 109 8.89 3.24 -19.01
CA LEU A 109 7.54 3.61 -19.43
C LEU A 109 6.65 3.88 -18.21
N PHE A 110 6.81 3.07 -17.14
CA PHE A 110 6.06 3.25 -15.91
C PHE A 110 6.46 4.52 -15.14
N LEU A 111 7.73 4.91 -15.21
CA LEU A 111 8.20 6.16 -14.62
C LEU A 111 7.81 7.39 -15.47
N ALA A 112 7.74 7.26 -16.80
CA ALA A 112 7.36 8.34 -17.70
C ALA A 112 5.86 8.71 -17.58
N ALA A 113 4.97 7.71 -17.47
CA ALA A 113 3.53 7.90 -17.41
C ALA A 113 2.86 7.06 -16.30
N PRO A 114 3.18 7.27 -15.01
CA PRO A 114 2.82 6.34 -13.92
C PRO A 114 1.31 6.16 -13.77
N LYS A 115 0.49 7.20 -13.98
CA LYS A 115 -0.98 7.08 -13.85
C LYS A 115 -1.58 6.20 -14.94
N ALA A 116 -1.11 6.35 -16.17
CA ALA A 116 -1.57 5.57 -17.32
C ALA A 116 -1.09 4.11 -17.18
N THR A 117 0.22 3.89 -17.04
CA THR A 117 0.82 2.56 -17.03
C THR A 117 0.37 1.70 -15.85
N TYR A 118 0.22 2.27 -14.64
CA TYR A 118 -0.34 1.52 -13.51
C TYR A 118 -1.82 1.16 -13.75
N SER A 119 -2.60 2.01 -14.44
CA SER A 119 -3.99 1.69 -14.75
C SER A 119 -4.07 0.56 -15.78
N LEU A 120 -3.21 0.56 -16.80
CA LEU A 120 -3.09 -0.53 -17.78
C LEU A 120 -2.64 -1.83 -17.11
N LEU A 121 -1.69 -1.75 -16.16
CA LEU A 121 -1.24 -2.91 -15.40
C LEU A 121 -2.40 -3.54 -14.61
N PHE A 122 -3.19 -2.74 -13.89
CA PHE A 122 -4.37 -3.24 -13.19
C PHE A 122 -5.39 -3.89 -14.13
N ALA A 123 -5.65 -3.27 -15.28
CA ALA A 123 -6.58 -3.82 -16.27
C ALA A 123 -6.08 -5.16 -16.82
N ALA A 124 -4.80 -5.24 -17.23
CA ALA A 124 -4.20 -6.46 -17.75
C ALA A 124 -4.25 -7.62 -16.73
N VAL A 125 -3.95 -7.34 -15.46
CA VAL A 125 -4.00 -8.34 -14.37
C VAL A 125 -5.42 -8.82 -14.12
N ALA A 126 -6.39 -7.91 -13.99
CA ALA A 126 -7.78 -8.26 -13.72
C ALA A 126 -8.36 -9.10 -14.86
N GLU A 127 -8.18 -8.65 -16.11
CA GLU A 127 -8.65 -9.36 -17.30
C GLU A 127 -7.97 -10.74 -17.45
N THR A 128 -6.69 -10.86 -17.10
CA THR A 128 -5.99 -12.15 -17.12
C THR A 128 -6.61 -13.13 -16.13
N LEU A 129 -6.75 -12.72 -14.88
CA LEU A 129 -7.29 -13.59 -13.84
C LEU A 129 -8.73 -14.00 -14.13
N THR A 130 -9.59 -13.04 -14.47
CA THR A 130 -11.02 -13.32 -14.74
C THR A 130 -11.22 -14.19 -15.98
N GLN A 131 -10.47 -13.94 -17.06
CA GLN A 131 -10.56 -14.72 -18.29
C GLN A 131 -10.04 -16.16 -18.09
N VAL A 132 -8.88 -16.32 -17.45
CA VAL A 132 -8.31 -17.65 -17.25
C VAL A 132 -9.14 -18.46 -16.26
N ALA A 133 -9.67 -17.82 -15.19
CA ALA A 133 -10.56 -18.49 -14.24
C ALA A 133 -11.84 -18.96 -14.92
N LEU A 134 -12.50 -18.12 -15.72
CA LEU A 134 -13.71 -18.49 -16.44
C LEU A 134 -13.45 -19.67 -17.39
N ARG A 135 -12.33 -19.65 -18.14
CA ARG A 135 -11.99 -20.71 -19.11
C ARG A 135 -11.54 -22.01 -18.48
N ARG A 136 -10.84 -21.98 -17.34
CA ARG A 136 -10.19 -23.16 -16.72
C ARG A 136 -10.94 -23.71 -15.53
N LEU A 137 -11.64 -22.87 -14.80
CA LEU A 137 -12.40 -23.24 -13.61
C LEU A 137 -13.90 -23.18 -13.88
N GLY A 138 -14.36 -22.50 -14.93
CA GLY A 138 -15.78 -22.25 -15.20
C GLY A 138 -16.40 -21.20 -14.26
N ALA A 139 -15.60 -20.48 -13.49
CA ALA A 139 -16.05 -19.62 -12.40
C ALA A 139 -15.80 -18.13 -12.66
N GLN A 140 -16.76 -17.32 -12.26
CA GLN A 140 -16.63 -15.88 -12.14
C GLN A 140 -16.02 -15.54 -10.77
N ILE A 141 -14.72 -15.22 -10.75
CA ILE A 141 -13.97 -14.96 -9.53
C ILE A 141 -14.03 -13.48 -9.11
N ALA A 142 -13.63 -13.21 -7.87
CA ALA A 142 -13.30 -11.87 -7.42
C ALA A 142 -11.82 -11.73 -7.15
N VAL A 143 -11.31 -10.50 -7.26
CA VAL A 143 -9.90 -10.17 -7.05
C VAL A 143 -9.79 -8.88 -6.26
N THR A 144 -9.03 -8.91 -5.17
CA THR A 144 -8.49 -7.69 -4.54
C THR A 144 -7.06 -7.51 -5.00
N ALA A 145 -6.82 -6.49 -5.82
CA ALA A 145 -5.53 -6.19 -6.45
C ALA A 145 -4.86 -4.97 -5.79
N ILE A 146 -3.58 -5.09 -5.45
CA ILE A 146 -2.82 -4.09 -4.69
C ILE A 146 -1.52 -3.78 -5.43
N LEU A 147 -1.33 -2.52 -5.84
CA LEU A 147 -0.11 -2.08 -6.49
C LEU A 147 1.03 -1.90 -5.49
N HIS A 148 2.17 -2.50 -5.78
CA HIS A 148 3.46 -2.20 -5.20
C HIS A 148 4.44 -1.76 -6.29
N THR A 149 5.35 -0.86 -5.93
CA THR A 149 6.34 -0.33 -6.87
C THR A 149 7.78 -0.50 -6.38
N TRP A 150 8.00 -1.21 -5.26
CA TRP A 150 9.28 -1.29 -4.56
C TRP A 150 9.75 -2.71 -4.25
N THR A 151 11.07 -2.87 -4.20
CA THR A 151 11.72 -4.01 -3.55
C THR A 151 12.00 -3.72 -2.08
N GLN A 152 12.56 -4.70 -1.35
CA GLN A 152 13.03 -4.50 0.03
C GLN A 152 14.15 -3.44 0.14
N LEU A 153 14.93 -3.23 -0.92
CA LEU A 153 15.99 -2.21 -1.03
C LEU A 153 15.51 -0.88 -1.62
N LEU A 154 14.19 -0.66 -1.68
CA LEU A 154 13.57 0.53 -2.26
C LEU A 154 13.89 0.76 -3.75
N LEU A 155 14.25 -0.29 -4.48
CA LEU A 155 14.41 -0.21 -5.93
C LEU A 155 13.04 -0.21 -6.61
N PHE A 156 12.91 0.50 -7.72
CA PHE A 156 11.67 0.55 -8.48
C PHE A 156 11.37 -0.82 -9.11
N HIS A 157 10.22 -1.37 -8.79
CA HIS A 157 9.81 -2.71 -9.21
C HIS A 157 8.28 -2.83 -9.18
N PRO A 158 7.58 -2.34 -10.20
CA PRO A 158 6.12 -2.38 -10.22
C PRO A 158 5.60 -3.82 -10.33
N HIS A 159 4.67 -4.15 -9.43
CA HIS A 159 4.01 -5.45 -9.42
C HIS A 159 2.67 -5.35 -8.70
N ILE A 160 1.76 -6.26 -9.03
CA ILE A 160 0.44 -6.33 -8.38
C ILE A 160 0.34 -7.59 -7.55
N HIS A 161 0.01 -7.42 -6.28
CA HIS A 161 -0.43 -8.50 -5.42
C HIS A 161 -1.94 -8.66 -5.57
N CYS A 162 -2.39 -9.87 -5.88
CA CYS A 162 -3.80 -10.23 -5.95
C CYS A 162 -4.14 -11.20 -4.84
N ILE A 163 -5.22 -10.93 -4.12
CA ILE A 163 -5.85 -11.88 -3.23
C ILE A 163 -7.13 -12.34 -3.87
N VAL A 164 -7.27 -13.64 -4.02
CA VAL A 164 -8.35 -14.27 -4.76
C VAL A 164 -8.97 -15.36 -3.91
N PRO A 165 -10.28 -15.35 -3.64
CA PRO A 165 -10.98 -16.49 -3.04
C PRO A 165 -10.76 -17.75 -3.86
N GLY A 166 -10.65 -18.90 -3.21
CA GLY A 166 -10.41 -20.20 -3.84
C GLY A 166 -11.63 -20.75 -4.54
N GLY A 167 -12.17 -20.02 -5.50
CA GLY A 167 -13.34 -20.35 -6.29
C GLY A 167 -14.07 -19.10 -6.78
N GLY A 168 -15.28 -19.32 -7.28
CA GLY A 168 -16.14 -18.25 -7.76
C GLY A 168 -17.55 -18.74 -8.03
N LEU A 169 -18.43 -17.82 -8.44
CA LEU A 169 -19.79 -18.16 -8.86
C LEU A 169 -19.77 -18.79 -10.26
N ASP A 170 -20.63 -19.74 -10.49
CA ASP A 170 -20.98 -20.15 -11.85
C ASP A 170 -21.57 -18.99 -12.65
N PRO A 171 -21.64 -19.05 -13.99
CA PRO A 171 -22.22 -17.99 -14.81
C PRO A 171 -23.66 -17.62 -14.46
N GLY A 172 -24.43 -18.56 -13.92
CA GLY A 172 -25.81 -18.34 -13.45
C GLY A 172 -25.93 -17.74 -12.06
N HIS A 173 -24.84 -17.62 -11.32
CA HIS A 173 -24.77 -17.17 -9.92
C HIS A 173 -25.59 -18.04 -8.94
N THR A 174 -25.74 -19.31 -9.24
CA THR A 174 -26.53 -20.28 -8.46
C THR A 174 -25.67 -21.23 -7.64
N HIS A 175 -24.41 -21.43 -8.03
CA HIS A 175 -23.49 -22.35 -7.37
C HIS A 175 -22.10 -21.77 -7.18
N TRP A 176 -21.42 -22.22 -6.13
CA TRP A 176 -20.01 -21.96 -5.92
C TRP A 176 -19.15 -23.05 -6.57
N ILE A 177 -18.29 -22.65 -7.49
CA ILE A 177 -17.30 -23.54 -8.11
C ILE A 177 -15.99 -23.37 -7.34
N ALA A 178 -15.63 -24.37 -6.54
CA ALA A 178 -14.41 -24.33 -5.73
C ALA A 178 -13.16 -24.62 -6.59
N ALA A 179 -12.08 -23.91 -6.34
CA ALA A 179 -10.76 -24.28 -6.83
C ALA A 179 -10.23 -25.49 -6.03
N ARG A 180 -9.24 -26.21 -6.57
CA ARG A 180 -8.56 -27.26 -5.81
C ARG A 180 -7.86 -26.65 -4.59
N ALA A 181 -7.76 -27.43 -3.51
CA ALA A 181 -7.21 -26.94 -2.24
C ALA A 181 -5.75 -26.42 -2.35
N ASP A 182 -4.96 -27.06 -3.21
CA ASP A 182 -3.52 -26.80 -3.40
C ASP A 182 -3.16 -26.05 -4.69
N PHE A 183 -4.14 -25.87 -5.59
CA PHE A 183 -3.92 -25.33 -6.92
C PHE A 183 -5.05 -24.40 -7.37
N PHE A 184 -4.70 -23.18 -7.74
CA PHE A 184 -5.68 -22.20 -8.23
C PHE A 184 -5.75 -22.19 -9.76
N LEU A 185 -4.72 -21.65 -10.42
CA LEU A 185 -4.66 -21.52 -11.88
C LEU A 185 -3.21 -21.77 -12.37
N PRO A 186 -3.02 -22.25 -13.62
CA PRO A 186 -1.70 -22.52 -14.17
C PRO A 186 -0.89 -21.22 -14.34
N VAL A 187 0.17 -21.02 -13.55
CA VAL A 187 0.99 -19.79 -13.57
C VAL A 187 1.63 -19.48 -14.91
N ARG A 188 1.95 -20.53 -15.72
CA ARG A 188 2.50 -20.34 -17.08
C ARG A 188 1.47 -19.69 -17.99
N ILE A 189 0.22 -20.16 -17.98
CA ILE A 189 -0.88 -19.59 -18.75
C ILE A 189 -1.17 -18.15 -18.27
N LEU A 190 -1.20 -17.93 -16.96
CA LEU A 190 -1.36 -16.57 -16.41
C LEU A 190 -0.24 -15.63 -16.91
N ALA A 191 1.01 -16.09 -16.93
CA ALA A 191 2.14 -15.29 -17.40
C ALA A 191 2.05 -14.94 -18.89
N GLU A 192 1.68 -15.90 -19.73
CA GLU A 192 1.54 -15.71 -21.18
C GLU A 192 0.38 -14.76 -21.53
N VAL A 193 -0.80 -14.99 -20.94
CA VAL A 193 -1.97 -14.13 -21.15
C VAL A 193 -1.72 -12.71 -20.62
N PHE A 194 -1.12 -12.58 -19.45
CA PHE A 194 -0.75 -11.30 -18.86
C PHE A 194 0.24 -10.53 -19.74
N ARG A 195 1.31 -11.20 -20.23
CA ARG A 195 2.28 -10.63 -21.16
C ARG A 195 1.58 -10.04 -22.39
N GLY A 196 0.78 -10.85 -23.09
CA GLY A 196 0.08 -10.42 -24.30
C GLY A 196 -0.82 -9.22 -24.03
N LYS A 197 -1.63 -9.28 -22.96
CA LYS A 197 -2.56 -8.19 -22.60
C LYS A 197 -1.84 -6.90 -22.24
N LEU A 198 -0.80 -6.96 -21.41
CA LEU A 198 -0.10 -5.77 -20.98
C LEU A 198 0.67 -5.12 -22.12
N LEU A 199 1.37 -5.91 -22.95
CA LEU A 199 2.09 -5.39 -24.12
C LEU A 199 1.15 -4.72 -25.11
N ALA A 200 0.04 -5.35 -25.50
CA ALA A 200 -0.94 -4.74 -26.41
C ALA A 200 -1.55 -3.44 -25.87
N LYS A 201 -1.82 -3.40 -24.55
CA LYS A 201 -2.34 -2.16 -23.91
C LYS A 201 -1.27 -1.04 -23.88
N LEU A 202 -0.01 -1.38 -23.64
CA LEU A 202 1.09 -0.40 -23.65
C LEU A 202 1.35 0.10 -25.07
N GLU A 203 1.37 -0.76 -26.07
CA GLU A 203 1.51 -0.42 -27.48
C GLU A 203 0.41 0.58 -27.91
N THR A 204 -0.85 0.24 -27.67
CA THR A 204 -1.97 1.16 -27.94
C THR A 204 -1.81 2.52 -27.23
N ALA A 205 -1.28 2.54 -26.01
CA ALA A 205 -1.08 3.78 -25.26
C ALA A 205 0.10 4.61 -25.78
N ILE A 206 1.12 3.97 -26.31
CA ILE A 206 2.26 4.60 -27.00
C ILE A 206 1.78 5.22 -28.30
N ASP A 207 1.08 4.47 -29.16
CA ASP A 207 0.55 4.91 -30.45
C ASP A 207 -0.40 6.11 -30.30
N ARG A 208 -1.16 6.16 -29.19
CA ARG A 208 -2.02 7.30 -28.84
C ARG A 208 -1.31 8.43 -28.11
N ALA A 209 0.02 8.40 -28.01
CA ALA A 209 0.84 9.38 -27.30
C ALA A 209 0.43 9.59 -25.82
N THR A 210 -0.28 8.62 -25.20
CA THR A 210 -0.62 8.66 -23.77
C THR A 210 0.61 8.39 -22.91
N ILE A 211 1.58 7.63 -23.43
CA ILE A 211 2.90 7.42 -22.85
C ILE A 211 3.88 8.22 -23.70
N PRO A 212 4.55 9.26 -23.14
CA PRO A 212 5.45 10.10 -23.91
C PRO A 212 6.71 9.32 -24.31
N ALA A 213 7.08 9.39 -25.58
CA ALA A 213 8.38 8.95 -26.06
C ALA A 213 9.47 9.90 -25.56
N ARG A 214 10.62 9.37 -25.18
CA ARG A 214 11.84 10.16 -24.88
C ARG A 214 12.72 10.18 -26.11
N ARG A 215 13.43 11.29 -26.37
CA ARG A 215 14.24 11.48 -27.58
C ARG A 215 15.26 10.35 -27.82
N ASP A 216 15.81 9.81 -26.73
CA ASP A 216 16.90 8.82 -26.78
C ASP A 216 16.42 7.39 -26.44
N ASP A 217 15.12 7.11 -26.47
CA ASP A 217 14.58 5.86 -25.97
C ASP A 217 13.30 5.46 -26.72
N ASP A 218 13.42 4.46 -27.61
CA ASP A 218 12.29 3.95 -28.37
C ASP A 218 11.39 3.06 -27.47
N PRO A 219 10.15 3.48 -27.21
CA PRO A 219 9.23 2.70 -26.42
C PRO A 219 8.86 1.36 -27.07
N HIS A 220 8.82 1.25 -28.40
CA HIS A 220 8.51 -0.01 -29.11
C HIS A 220 9.65 -1.02 -28.99
N ASP A 221 10.92 -0.59 -29.03
CA ASP A 221 12.06 -1.45 -28.74
C ASP A 221 11.98 -2.04 -27.33
N ARG A 222 11.54 -1.24 -26.34
CA ARG A 222 11.29 -1.75 -24.98
C ARG A 222 10.21 -2.82 -24.94
N LEU A 223 9.11 -2.67 -25.68
CA LEU A 223 8.07 -3.69 -25.78
C LEU A 223 8.63 -4.97 -26.40
N THR A 224 9.39 -4.85 -27.47
CA THR A 224 10.03 -5.99 -28.16
C THR A 224 10.97 -6.74 -27.22
N ARG A 225 11.87 -6.04 -26.52
CA ARG A 225 12.76 -6.66 -25.54
C ARG A 225 12.01 -7.31 -24.39
N ALA A 226 10.94 -6.68 -23.89
CA ALA A 226 10.11 -7.24 -22.85
C ALA A 226 9.35 -8.49 -23.34
N ALA A 227 8.89 -8.50 -24.60
CA ALA A 227 8.21 -9.65 -25.19
C ALA A 227 9.11 -10.90 -25.28
N ALA A 228 10.41 -10.70 -25.52
CA ALA A 228 11.40 -11.77 -25.57
C ALA A 228 11.74 -12.38 -24.20
N LYS A 229 11.36 -11.73 -23.10
CA LYS A 229 11.63 -12.22 -21.73
C LYS A 229 10.58 -13.21 -21.25
N ARG A 230 10.99 -14.06 -20.32
CA ARG A 230 10.07 -14.87 -19.53
C ARG A 230 9.43 -13.98 -18.45
N TRP A 231 8.12 -13.85 -18.49
CA TRP A 231 7.39 -13.11 -17.47
C TRP A 231 7.12 -13.96 -16.24
N VAL A 232 7.17 -13.33 -15.07
CA VAL A 232 7.02 -14.02 -13.80
C VAL A 232 5.64 -13.70 -13.21
N VAL A 233 4.83 -14.76 -13.12
CA VAL A 233 3.65 -14.80 -12.28
C VAL A 233 3.90 -15.83 -11.19
N TYR A 234 3.59 -15.47 -9.96
CA TYR A 234 3.76 -16.34 -8.81
C TYR A 234 2.42 -16.55 -8.12
N CYS A 235 2.09 -17.79 -7.82
CA CYS A 235 0.91 -18.14 -7.05
C CYS A 235 1.34 -18.96 -5.83
N LYS A 236 1.05 -18.47 -4.64
CA LYS A 236 1.26 -19.22 -3.41
C LYS A 236 0.09 -20.15 -3.13
N PRO A 237 0.37 -21.34 -2.55
CA PRO A 237 -0.65 -22.16 -1.93
C PRO A 237 -1.52 -21.33 -0.96
N PRO A 238 -2.75 -21.76 -0.71
CA PRO A 238 -3.66 -21.00 0.15
C PRO A 238 -3.10 -20.85 1.55
N PHE A 239 -3.43 -19.74 2.18
CA PHE A 239 -3.16 -19.53 3.59
C PHE A 239 -4.03 -20.49 4.42
N ALA A 240 -3.55 -20.87 5.61
CA ALA A 240 -4.22 -21.82 6.49
C ALA A 240 -5.58 -21.32 7.04
N GLY A 241 -6.01 -20.11 6.66
CA GLY A 241 -7.32 -19.54 7.01
C GLY A 241 -7.48 -18.08 6.62
N PRO A 242 -8.70 -17.55 6.66
CA PRO A 242 -9.02 -16.18 6.28
C PRO A 242 -8.29 -15.13 7.14
N GLU A 243 -8.10 -15.38 8.43
CA GLU A 243 -7.37 -14.47 9.34
C GLU A 243 -5.90 -14.29 8.94
N GLN A 244 -5.25 -15.35 8.47
CA GLN A 244 -3.85 -15.30 8.02
C GLN A 244 -3.72 -14.52 6.71
N VAL A 245 -4.73 -14.58 5.84
CA VAL A 245 -4.81 -13.73 4.64
C VAL A 245 -4.85 -12.27 5.04
N LEU A 246 -5.66 -11.91 6.03
CA LEU A 246 -5.77 -10.53 6.51
C LEU A 246 -4.48 -10.05 7.16
N ALA A 247 -3.86 -10.86 8.02
CA ALA A 247 -2.57 -10.53 8.62
C ALA A 247 -1.47 -10.33 7.56
N TYR A 248 -1.53 -11.12 6.48
CA TYR A 248 -0.64 -10.96 5.34
C TYR A 248 -0.94 -9.66 4.56
N LEU A 249 -2.21 -9.41 4.27
CA LEU A 249 -2.65 -8.20 3.59
C LEU A 249 -2.29 -6.92 4.34
N ALA A 250 -2.45 -6.92 5.67
CA ALA A 250 -2.06 -5.79 6.52
C ALA A 250 -0.63 -5.34 6.32
N ARG A 251 0.28 -6.30 6.13
CA ARG A 251 1.70 -6.01 5.93
C ARG A 251 1.97 -5.32 4.60
N TYR A 252 1.11 -5.49 3.61
CA TYR A 252 1.35 -5.06 2.22
C TYR A 252 0.42 -3.94 1.76
N THR A 253 -0.78 -3.81 2.33
CA THR A 253 -1.81 -2.89 1.81
C THR A 253 -1.57 -1.43 2.13
N HIS A 254 -1.03 -1.10 3.30
CA HIS A 254 -0.89 0.30 3.72
C HIS A 254 0.56 0.78 3.86
N ARG A 255 1.54 -0.06 3.58
CA ARG A 255 2.93 0.37 3.50
C ARG A 255 3.24 0.86 2.10
N ILE A 256 3.75 2.07 1.97
CA ILE A 256 4.39 2.53 0.75
C ILE A 256 5.89 2.53 1.03
N ALA A 257 6.58 1.59 0.40
CA ALA A 257 8.02 1.41 0.39
C ALA A 257 8.67 1.11 1.76
N LEU A 258 8.39 1.90 2.80
CA LEU A 258 9.12 1.85 4.07
C LEU A 258 8.19 1.97 5.28
N SER A 259 8.52 1.27 6.38
CA SER A 259 8.03 1.58 7.74
C SER A 259 9.19 2.10 8.60
N ASN A 260 8.91 2.97 9.56
CA ASN A 260 9.94 3.48 10.49
C ASN A 260 10.65 2.35 11.24
N ASP A 261 9.97 1.20 11.46
CA ASP A 261 10.57 0.02 12.12
C ASP A 261 11.79 -0.54 11.41
N ARG A 262 11.96 -0.24 10.14
CA ARG A 262 13.12 -0.68 9.37
C ARG A 262 14.33 0.24 9.53
N LEU A 263 14.13 1.50 9.96
CA LEU A 263 15.21 2.46 10.15
C LEU A 263 16.00 2.11 11.41
N ILE A 264 17.33 2.13 11.31
CA ILE A 264 18.26 1.83 12.39
C ILE A 264 18.96 3.11 12.84
N ALA A 265 19.65 3.79 11.92
CA ALA A 265 20.46 4.95 12.22
C ALA A 265 20.50 5.95 11.07
N LEU A 266 20.73 7.22 11.42
CA LEU A 266 21.18 8.29 10.55
C LEU A 266 22.44 8.86 11.16
N HIS A 267 23.58 8.62 10.52
CA HIS A 267 24.89 9.05 11.00
C HIS A 267 25.71 9.55 9.82
N GLU A 268 26.30 10.72 9.93
CA GLU A 268 27.15 11.35 8.91
C GLU A 268 26.54 11.35 7.49
N GLY A 269 25.23 11.63 7.39
CA GLY A 269 24.53 11.62 6.10
C GLY A 269 24.22 10.24 5.54
N GLN A 270 24.50 9.17 6.29
CA GLN A 270 24.24 7.78 5.92
C GLN A 270 23.00 7.27 6.64
N VAL A 271 22.07 6.66 5.90
CA VAL A 271 20.86 6.00 6.42
C VAL A 271 21.05 4.51 6.43
N THR A 272 21.01 3.92 7.62
CA THR A 272 21.09 2.47 7.83
C THR A 272 19.72 1.90 8.11
N PHE A 273 19.31 0.85 7.39
CA PHE A 273 18.00 0.24 7.52
C PHE A 273 17.99 -1.28 7.29
N ARG A 274 17.01 -1.97 7.89
CA ARG A 274 16.83 -3.42 7.77
C ARG A 274 16.07 -3.77 6.49
N TRP A 275 16.47 -4.89 5.88
CA TRP A 275 15.74 -5.51 4.78
C TRP A 275 15.74 -7.03 4.89
N LYS A 276 14.87 -7.72 4.16
CA LYS A 276 14.80 -9.18 4.14
C LYS A 276 15.30 -9.67 2.79
N ASP A 277 16.33 -10.52 2.82
CA ASP A 277 16.89 -11.17 1.64
C ASP A 277 16.04 -12.36 1.24
N ARG A 278 15.22 -12.19 0.20
CA ARG A 278 14.33 -13.24 -0.31
C ARG A 278 15.06 -14.39 -0.98
N THR A 279 16.25 -14.15 -1.48
CA THR A 279 17.06 -15.18 -2.16
C THR A 279 17.70 -16.14 -1.17
N HIS A 280 17.84 -15.68 0.09
CA HIS A 280 18.39 -16.47 1.18
C HIS A 280 17.35 -16.65 2.32
N GLY A 281 16.20 -17.22 2.00
CA GLY A 281 15.20 -17.63 2.99
C GLY A 281 14.57 -16.48 3.82
N ASN A 282 14.53 -15.25 3.29
CA ASN A 282 14.11 -14.05 4.03
C ASN A 282 15.02 -13.68 5.21
N ALA A 283 16.31 -14.03 5.15
CA ALA A 283 17.30 -13.66 6.17
C ALA A 283 17.28 -12.14 6.42
N PRO A 284 17.31 -11.69 7.68
CA PRO A 284 17.42 -10.27 8.01
C PRO A 284 18.81 -9.75 7.60
N ARG A 285 18.85 -8.66 6.87
CA ARG A 285 20.06 -7.97 6.40
C ARG A 285 19.95 -6.48 6.72
N VAL A 286 21.09 -5.82 6.69
CA VAL A 286 21.21 -4.37 6.85
C VAL A 286 21.80 -3.77 5.58
N ALA A 287 21.32 -2.60 5.21
CA ALA A 287 21.85 -1.80 4.10
C ALA A 287 22.06 -0.37 4.59
N THR A 288 23.11 0.25 4.08
CA THR A 288 23.45 1.66 4.34
C THR A 288 23.49 2.40 3.00
N LEU A 289 22.89 3.57 2.94
CA LEU A 289 22.82 4.43 1.76
C LEU A 289 23.04 5.88 2.17
N GLU A 290 23.66 6.68 1.29
CA GLU A 290 23.62 8.13 1.39
C GLU A 290 22.16 8.61 1.55
N ALA A 291 21.92 9.58 2.43
CA ALA A 291 20.57 10.06 2.73
C ALA A 291 19.84 10.58 1.46
N GLU A 292 20.57 11.24 0.56
CA GLU A 292 20.00 11.66 -0.72
C GLU A 292 19.58 10.47 -1.58
N ALA A 293 20.43 9.46 -1.74
CA ALA A 293 20.12 8.26 -2.51
C ALA A 293 18.95 7.48 -1.90
N PHE A 294 18.89 7.39 -0.58
CA PHE A 294 17.78 6.77 0.15
C PHE A 294 16.46 7.51 -0.11
N LEU A 295 16.46 8.85 0.02
CA LEU A 295 15.28 9.67 -0.22
C LEU A 295 14.84 9.63 -1.68
N ARG A 296 15.77 9.68 -2.65
CA ARG A 296 15.44 9.52 -4.08
C ARG A 296 14.78 8.17 -4.35
N ARG A 297 15.31 7.06 -3.80
CA ARG A 297 14.65 5.75 -3.91
C ARG A 297 13.26 5.75 -3.29
N PHE A 298 13.09 6.31 -2.09
CA PHE A 298 11.77 6.43 -1.47
C PHE A 298 10.79 7.22 -2.35
N LEU A 299 11.22 8.35 -2.90
CA LEU A 299 10.39 9.25 -3.71
C LEU A 299 10.00 8.68 -5.08
N LEU A 300 10.71 7.67 -5.61
CA LEU A 300 10.28 6.91 -6.80
C LEU A 300 8.93 6.20 -6.59
N HIS A 301 8.56 5.93 -5.35
CA HIS A 301 7.33 5.22 -4.99
C HIS A 301 6.15 6.16 -4.69
N VAL A 302 6.36 7.46 -4.84
CA VAL A 302 5.28 8.45 -4.71
C VAL A 302 4.30 8.29 -5.86
N LEU A 303 3.08 7.89 -5.51
CA LEU A 303 2.02 7.63 -6.47
C LEU A 303 1.37 8.94 -6.96
N PRO A 304 0.85 8.97 -8.19
CA PRO A 304 0.11 10.10 -8.71
C PRO A 304 -1.06 10.51 -7.78
N ARG A 305 -1.36 11.79 -7.77
CA ARG A 305 -2.46 12.33 -6.96
C ARG A 305 -3.77 11.62 -7.26
N ARG A 306 -4.54 11.26 -6.22
CA ARG A 306 -5.83 10.55 -6.31
C ARG A 306 -5.74 9.17 -7.01
N PHE A 307 -4.55 8.61 -7.18
CA PHE A 307 -4.42 7.28 -7.76
C PHE A 307 -4.89 6.22 -6.74
N VAL A 308 -5.85 5.38 -7.15
CA VAL A 308 -6.37 4.28 -6.33
C VAL A 308 -5.45 3.08 -6.53
N ARG A 309 -4.74 2.68 -5.46
CA ARG A 309 -3.76 1.59 -5.50
C ARG A 309 -4.28 0.24 -5.05
N ILE A 310 -5.47 0.18 -4.48
CA ILE A 310 -6.19 -1.04 -4.13
C ILE A 310 -7.47 -1.04 -4.94
N ARG A 311 -7.67 -2.07 -5.75
CA ARG A 311 -8.84 -2.19 -6.63
C ARG A 311 -9.48 -3.55 -6.48
N HIS A 312 -10.81 -3.58 -6.54
CA HIS A 312 -11.59 -4.81 -6.46
C HIS A 312 -12.23 -5.09 -7.82
N TYR A 313 -12.23 -6.37 -8.21
CA TYR A 313 -12.76 -6.82 -9.49
C TYR A 313 -13.66 -8.05 -9.30
N GLY A 314 -14.42 -8.39 -10.36
CA GLY A 314 -15.41 -9.45 -10.31
C GLY A 314 -16.55 -9.08 -9.36
N TRP A 315 -17.08 -10.04 -8.64
CA TRP A 315 -18.21 -9.80 -7.73
C TRP A 315 -17.84 -8.96 -6.48
N LEU A 316 -16.54 -8.71 -6.19
CA LEU A 316 -16.09 -7.73 -5.20
C LEU A 316 -15.95 -6.30 -5.75
N ALA A 317 -16.14 -6.07 -7.07
CA ALA A 317 -16.13 -4.72 -7.62
C ALA A 317 -17.19 -3.84 -6.93
N ASN A 318 -16.88 -2.55 -6.71
CA ASN A 318 -17.78 -1.64 -5.98
C ASN A 318 -19.22 -1.61 -6.54
N THR A 319 -19.37 -1.78 -7.85
CA THR A 319 -20.67 -1.81 -8.55
C THR A 319 -21.44 -3.12 -8.35
N ALA A 320 -20.74 -4.23 -8.09
CA ALA A 320 -21.31 -5.58 -8.00
C ALA A 320 -21.44 -6.09 -6.57
N ARG A 321 -20.54 -5.66 -5.67
CA ARG A 321 -20.37 -6.20 -4.32
C ARG A 321 -21.65 -6.20 -3.47
N LYS A 322 -22.39 -5.08 -3.47
CA LYS A 322 -23.62 -4.97 -2.66
C LYS A 322 -24.67 -6.01 -3.06
N ARG A 323 -24.72 -6.37 -4.34
CA ARG A 323 -25.67 -7.33 -4.90
C ARG A 323 -25.15 -8.78 -4.81
N LEU A 324 -23.88 -9.00 -5.19
CA LEU A 324 -23.36 -10.36 -5.35
C LEU A 324 -22.72 -10.98 -4.09
N LEU A 325 -22.20 -10.17 -3.15
CA LEU A 325 -21.63 -10.75 -1.93
C LEU A 325 -22.65 -11.48 -1.04
N PRO A 326 -23.91 -11.01 -0.87
CA PRO A 326 -24.94 -11.81 -0.22
C PRO A 326 -25.18 -13.15 -0.93
N THR A 327 -25.37 -13.14 -2.25
CA THR A 327 -25.55 -14.36 -3.06
C THR A 327 -24.38 -15.35 -2.87
N VAL A 328 -23.13 -14.85 -2.89
CA VAL A 328 -21.95 -15.70 -2.64
C VAL A 328 -22.04 -16.36 -1.26
N ARG A 329 -22.48 -15.63 -0.24
CA ARG A 329 -22.63 -16.18 1.11
C ARG A 329 -23.74 -17.24 1.18
N GLU A 330 -24.86 -16.99 0.54
CA GLU A 330 -25.97 -17.93 0.47
C GLU A 330 -25.55 -19.26 -0.18
N VAL A 331 -24.89 -19.23 -1.33
CA VAL A 331 -24.44 -20.46 -2.02
C VAL A 331 -23.27 -21.17 -1.32
N LEU A 332 -22.55 -20.49 -0.41
CA LEU A 332 -21.49 -21.09 0.40
C LEU A 332 -21.99 -21.66 1.72
N THR A 333 -23.19 -21.27 2.17
CA THR A 333 -23.78 -21.76 3.41
C THR A 333 -24.51 -23.07 3.10
N PRO A 334 -24.06 -24.24 3.59
CA PRO A 334 -24.85 -25.45 3.48
C PRO A 334 -26.19 -25.25 4.24
N ALA A 335 -27.26 -25.92 3.79
CA ALA A 335 -28.59 -25.91 4.45
C ALA A 335 -28.55 -26.61 5.82
N ALA A 336 -27.81 -26.12 6.78
CA ALA A 336 -27.74 -26.55 8.15
C ALA A 336 -28.12 -25.37 9.07
N PRO A 337 -28.75 -25.62 10.25
CA PRO A 337 -29.23 -24.53 11.11
C PRO A 337 -28.09 -23.58 11.45
N VAL A 338 -28.28 -22.34 11.08
CA VAL A 338 -27.36 -21.23 11.27
C VAL A 338 -27.04 -21.08 12.74
N ALA A 339 -25.89 -21.58 13.20
CA ALA A 339 -25.25 -20.96 14.33
C ALA A 339 -24.99 -19.51 13.91
N GLN A 340 -25.74 -18.61 14.51
CA GLN A 340 -25.64 -17.17 14.20
C GLN A 340 -24.19 -16.75 14.37
N THR A 341 -23.51 -16.52 13.26
CA THR A 341 -22.24 -15.78 13.29
C THR A 341 -22.57 -14.46 14.00
N PRO A 342 -21.88 -14.10 15.09
CA PRO A 342 -22.15 -12.84 15.77
C PRO A 342 -22.21 -11.73 14.75
N ALA A 343 -23.26 -10.91 14.80
CA ALA A 343 -23.34 -9.72 13.97
C ALA A 343 -22.01 -8.98 14.07
N PRO A 344 -21.43 -8.49 12.97
CA PRO A 344 -20.19 -7.75 13.03
C PRO A 344 -20.38 -6.64 14.05
N GLY A 345 -19.62 -6.70 15.15
CA GLY A 345 -19.64 -5.67 16.19
C GLY A 345 -19.46 -4.29 15.58
N GLU A 346 -19.93 -3.26 16.27
CA GLU A 346 -19.66 -1.88 15.85
C GLU A 346 -18.17 -1.72 15.55
N PRO A 347 -17.84 -0.95 14.49
CA PRO A 347 -16.44 -0.74 14.12
C PRO A 347 -15.69 -0.15 15.32
N ASP A 348 -14.53 -0.72 15.65
CA ASP A 348 -13.64 -0.19 16.67
C ASP A 348 -13.48 1.32 16.51
N THR A 349 -13.59 2.06 17.62
CA THR A 349 -13.25 3.48 17.60
C THR A 349 -11.77 3.65 17.24
N TRP A 350 -11.37 4.85 16.81
CA TRP A 350 -9.97 5.09 16.45
C TRP A 350 -9.02 4.91 17.64
N GLU A 351 -9.50 5.16 18.86
CA GLU A 351 -8.77 4.98 20.12
C GLU A 351 -8.47 3.50 20.37
N ILE A 352 -9.48 2.64 20.26
CA ILE A 352 -9.35 1.18 20.41
C ILE A 352 -8.38 0.65 19.34
N THR A 353 -8.54 1.10 18.11
CA THR A 353 -7.64 0.74 17.01
C THR A 353 -6.20 1.18 17.28
N LEU A 354 -6.01 2.39 17.80
CA LEU A 354 -4.68 2.90 18.15
C LEU A 354 -4.04 2.13 19.30
N PHE A 355 -4.82 1.81 20.34
CA PHE A 355 -4.36 0.97 21.45
C PHE A 355 -3.90 -0.40 20.96
N ARG A 356 -4.68 -1.06 20.13
CA ARG A 356 -4.32 -2.36 19.52
C ARG A 356 -3.02 -2.29 18.71
N LEU A 357 -2.78 -1.18 18.01
CA LEU A 357 -1.59 -1.00 17.16
C LEU A 357 -0.32 -0.62 17.93
N THR A 358 -0.45 0.12 19.00
CA THR A 358 0.68 0.77 19.68
C THR A 358 0.87 0.38 21.13
N GLY A 359 -0.12 -0.28 21.73
CA GLY A 359 -0.19 -0.54 23.18
C GLY A 359 -0.40 0.72 24.02
N LYS A 360 -0.57 1.90 23.37
CA LYS A 360 -0.74 3.17 24.06
C LYS A 360 -2.21 3.55 24.14
N ASP A 361 -2.77 3.58 25.35
CA ASP A 361 -4.11 4.09 25.61
C ASP A 361 -4.09 5.63 25.62
N VAL A 362 -4.61 6.22 24.56
CA VAL A 362 -4.65 7.69 24.41
C VAL A 362 -5.83 8.34 25.15
N THR A 363 -6.72 7.51 25.69
CA THR A 363 -7.88 7.98 26.48
C THR A 363 -7.54 8.15 27.95
N ARG A 364 -6.46 7.54 28.42
CA ARG A 364 -6.00 7.60 29.81
C ARG A 364 -4.84 8.55 30.01
N CYS A 365 -4.88 9.23 31.13
CA CYS A 365 -3.81 10.13 31.53
C CYS A 365 -2.52 9.35 31.88
N PRO A 366 -1.36 9.66 31.29
CA PRO A 366 -0.12 8.96 31.60
C PRO A 366 0.40 9.25 33.02
N CYS A 367 -0.13 10.30 33.69
CA CYS A 367 0.26 10.69 35.04
C CYS A 367 -0.57 9.97 36.12
N CYS A 368 -1.90 10.00 36.03
CA CYS A 368 -2.78 9.45 37.09
C CYS A 368 -3.62 8.24 36.64
N GLY A 369 -3.52 7.81 35.37
CA GLY A 369 -4.30 6.68 34.83
C GLY A 369 -5.79 6.96 34.60
N ALA A 370 -6.31 8.12 34.99
CA ALA A 370 -7.72 8.45 34.82
C ALA A 370 -8.11 8.62 33.36
N ALA A 371 -9.32 8.22 33.00
CA ALA A 371 -9.91 8.51 31.72
C ALA A 371 -10.41 9.97 31.65
N GLY A 372 -10.34 10.56 30.46
CA GLY A 372 -10.91 11.89 30.19
C GLY A 372 -9.85 12.99 30.10
N PHE A 373 -9.65 13.42 28.86
CA PHE A 373 -8.93 14.64 28.54
C PHE A 373 -9.89 15.70 28.03
N LEU A 374 -9.75 16.93 28.55
CA LEU A 374 -10.45 18.09 28.03
C LEU A 374 -9.55 18.85 27.05
N ILE A 375 -10.07 19.25 25.91
CA ILE A 375 -9.36 20.15 25.01
C ILE A 375 -9.45 21.56 25.62
N VAL A 376 -8.31 22.08 26.08
CA VAL A 376 -8.23 23.39 26.73
C VAL A 376 -7.84 24.51 25.77
N GLU A 377 -7.21 24.18 24.66
CA GLU A 377 -6.79 25.16 23.67
C GLU A 377 -6.66 24.53 22.29
N ALA A 378 -7.15 25.18 21.24
CA ALA A 378 -6.87 24.87 19.87
C ALA A 378 -5.60 25.60 19.41
N LEU A 379 -4.62 24.85 18.91
CA LEU A 379 -3.37 25.40 18.40
C LEU A 379 -3.51 25.57 16.87
N PRO A 380 -3.51 26.80 16.34
CA PRO A 380 -3.64 27.00 14.89
C PRO A 380 -2.41 26.48 14.14
N ALA A 381 -2.63 26.06 12.89
CA ALA A 381 -1.52 25.72 12.01
C ALA A 381 -0.70 27.00 11.71
N ARG A 382 0.62 26.91 11.76
CA ARG A 382 1.49 28.03 11.42
C ARG A 382 1.40 28.32 9.92
N ALA A 383 0.97 29.53 9.54
CA ALA A 383 0.83 29.95 8.15
C ALA A 383 2.18 29.95 7.38
N GLU A 384 3.29 30.18 8.09
CA GLU A 384 4.66 30.27 7.53
C GLU A 384 5.14 28.98 6.84
N LEU A 385 4.56 27.82 7.17
CA LEU A 385 4.94 26.55 6.54
C LEU A 385 4.13 26.18 5.29
N ARG A 386 3.17 27.02 4.91
CA ARG A 386 2.55 26.90 3.57
C ARG A 386 3.50 27.29 2.45
N HIS A 387 4.61 28.00 2.76
CA HIS A 387 5.63 28.46 1.83
C HIS A 387 7.03 28.00 2.29
N PHE A 388 7.29 26.69 2.30
CA PHE A 388 8.66 26.22 2.33
C PHE A 388 9.29 26.62 0.98
N HIS A 389 10.01 27.77 0.98
CA HIS A 389 10.74 28.23 -0.20
C HIS A 389 11.86 27.22 -0.47
N TRP A 390 11.63 26.39 -1.44
CA TRP A 390 12.67 25.59 -2.08
C TRP A 390 13.68 26.57 -2.73
N ARG A 391 14.81 26.78 -2.08
CA ARG A 391 15.95 27.48 -2.69
C ARG A 391 16.68 26.53 -3.63
N GLY A 392 16.04 26.15 -4.72
CA GLY A 392 16.71 25.57 -5.87
C GLY A 392 17.08 26.72 -6.80
N ARG A 393 18.35 26.93 -7.07
CA ARG A 393 18.79 27.81 -8.16
C ARG A 393 18.10 27.33 -9.42
N SER A 394 17.38 28.22 -10.10
CA SER A 394 16.96 28.03 -11.49
C SER A 394 18.18 27.88 -12.37
N PRO A 395 18.10 27.13 -13.51
CA PRO A 395 19.19 26.92 -14.44
C PRO A 395 19.69 28.21 -15.06
#